data_a14eefafb8ba4c538f1adb940b14d5ec
#
_entry.id   a14eefafb8ba4c538f1adb940b14d5ec
#
_cell.length_a   1.000
_cell.length_b   1.000
_cell.length_c   1.000
_cell.angle_alpha   90.00
_cell.angle_beta   90.00
_cell.angle_gamma   90.00
#
_symmetry.space_group_name_H-M   'P 1'
#
loop_
_entity.id
_entity.type
_entity.pdbx_description
1 polymer ?
#
loop_
_entity_poly.entity_id
_entity_poly.type
_entity_poly.pdbx_seq_one_letter_code
_entity_poly.pdbx_strand_id
1 'polypeptide(L)'
;MTTTPAVAWIGLGAIGAPMARALAGAGLPLTAYDLFPAAREAIAEVAATAATAREAVRGADVVAVMVATPEQLDEVLFGEDGIASGLTGETVLLIMSTVGPAAVDAAAARLAPVTSRIVDAPVSGGAARAADGDLLVMVGGAEADVAAVRPVLDALASNAPVVGPRPGDGQRFKIVNQLLCGVHIAAAGEALALADAMDLDLHQVHEVLGTGAAASFMFEDRGRRMVDGAFDDVRSALTIFVKDMGLVTETAAQVSQEVPLAASAQGLFRRGSELGWDRRDDSIVYQVLRGGDPEP
;
A
#
# COMPACT_ATOMS: atom_id res chain seq x y z
N MET A 1 29.59 -2.00 15.84
CA MET A 1 28.88 -2.94 14.96
C MET A 1 27.40 -2.74 15.24
N THR A 2 26.65 -2.18 14.32
CA THR A 2 25.19 -2.10 14.44
C THR A 2 24.65 -3.52 14.35
N THR A 3 24.02 -4.01 15.40
CA THR A 3 23.36 -5.32 15.40
C THR A 3 22.20 -5.28 14.41
N THR A 4 22.07 -6.30 13.57
CA THR A 4 20.91 -6.44 12.66
C THR A 4 19.65 -6.60 13.51
N PRO A 5 18.61 -5.76 13.33
CA PRO A 5 17.42 -5.84 14.17
C PRO A 5 16.63 -7.12 13.92
N ALA A 6 16.06 -7.69 14.98
CA ALA A 6 15.06 -8.74 14.88
C ALA A 6 13.72 -8.11 14.46
N VAL A 7 13.11 -8.62 13.38
CA VAL A 7 11.90 -8.04 12.76
C VAL A 7 10.72 -8.99 12.97
N ALA A 8 9.63 -8.46 13.52
CA ALA A 8 8.31 -9.07 13.39
C ALA A 8 7.57 -8.43 12.20
N TRP A 9 7.04 -9.26 11.31
CA TRP A 9 6.29 -8.82 10.13
C TRP A 9 4.84 -9.26 10.21
N ILE A 10 3.91 -8.32 10.23
CA ILE A 10 2.48 -8.58 10.37
C ILE A 10 1.76 -8.20 9.08
N GLY A 11 1.16 -9.20 8.44
CA GLY A 11 0.42 -9.05 7.18
C GLY A 11 1.20 -9.56 5.96
N LEU A 12 0.71 -10.65 5.37
CA LEU A 12 1.32 -11.36 4.24
C LEU A 12 0.42 -11.31 2.98
N GLY A 13 -0.31 -10.21 2.82
CA GLY A 13 -1.12 -9.96 1.62
C GLY A 13 -0.25 -9.73 0.37
N ALA A 14 -0.90 -9.26 -0.73
CA ALA A 14 -0.29 -9.12 -2.05
C ALA A 14 1.03 -8.32 -2.08
N ILE A 15 1.19 -7.33 -1.19
CA ILE A 15 2.41 -6.53 -1.06
C ILE A 15 3.27 -7.01 0.11
N GLY A 16 2.64 -7.40 1.24
CA GLY A 16 3.37 -7.79 2.46
C GLY A 16 4.19 -9.06 2.32
N ALA A 17 3.69 -10.09 1.61
CA ALA A 17 4.44 -11.32 1.40
C ALA A 17 5.70 -11.12 0.53
N PRO A 18 5.68 -10.43 -0.62
CA PRO A 18 6.89 -10.06 -1.34
C PRO A 18 7.88 -9.27 -0.49
N MET A 19 7.42 -8.27 0.29
CA MET A 19 8.29 -7.50 1.17
C MET A 19 8.95 -8.38 2.25
N ALA A 20 8.20 -9.26 2.89
CA ALA A 20 8.74 -10.18 3.89
C ALA A 20 9.80 -11.13 3.29
N ARG A 21 9.60 -11.60 2.05
CA ARG A 21 10.60 -12.39 1.31
C ARG A 21 11.86 -11.59 1.01
N ALA A 22 11.72 -10.33 0.61
CA ALA A 22 12.87 -9.44 0.36
C ALA A 22 13.69 -9.23 1.64
N LEU A 23 13.04 -9.02 2.80
CA LEU A 23 13.72 -8.93 4.11
C LEU A 23 14.48 -10.21 4.46
N ALA A 24 13.85 -11.37 4.30
CA ALA A 24 14.49 -12.67 4.54
C ALA A 24 15.68 -12.87 3.59
N GLY A 25 15.54 -12.51 2.32
CA GLY A 25 16.61 -12.55 1.32
C GLY A 25 17.78 -11.62 1.64
N ALA A 26 17.53 -10.49 2.30
CA ALA A 26 18.54 -9.58 2.80
C ALA A 26 19.21 -10.05 4.12
N GLY A 27 18.78 -11.20 4.68
CA GLY A 27 19.37 -11.81 5.87
C GLY A 27 18.90 -11.20 7.19
N LEU A 28 17.79 -10.48 7.24
CA LEU A 28 17.23 -9.99 8.49
C LEU A 28 16.56 -11.15 9.26
N PRO A 29 16.79 -11.28 10.57
CA PRO A 29 16.03 -12.21 11.41
C PRO A 29 14.55 -11.82 11.39
N LEU A 30 13.70 -12.70 10.82
CA LEU A 30 12.30 -12.39 10.54
C LEU A 30 11.36 -13.43 11.16
N THR A 31 10.37 -12.96 11.92
CA THR A 31 9.21 -13.75 12.33
C THR A 31 7.95 -13.14 11.72
N ALA A 32 7.25 -13.89 10.86
CA ALA A 32 6.10 -13.40 10.13
C ALA A 32 4.79 -13.95 10.69
N TYR A 33 3.73 -13.14 10.59
CA TYR A 33 2.38 -13.54 10.94
C TYR A 33 1.36 -12.96 9.93
N ASP A 34 0.36 -13.76 9.66
CA ASP A 34 -0.88 -13.36 8.98
C ASP A 34 -2.05 -14.11 9.62
N LEU A 35 -3.25 -13.55 9.55
CA LEU A 35 -4.47 -14.19 10.04
C LEU A 35 -4.75 -15.50 9.30
N PHE A 36 -4.45 -15.55 8.00
CA PHE A 36 -4.69 -16.71 7.14
C PHE A 36 -3.54 -17.73 7.25
N PRO A 37 -3.80 -18.98 7.71
CA PRO A 37 -2.78 -20.02 7.79
C PRO A 37 -2.01 -20.27 6.49
N ALA A 38 -2.72 -20.28 5.35
CA ALA A 38 -2.09 -20.50 4.05
C ALA A 38 -1.04 -19.45 3.69
N ALA A 39 -1.22 -18.18 4.12
CA ALA A 39 -0.23 -17.13 3.92
C ALA A 39 1.04 -17.37 4.77
N ARG A 40 0.87 -17.87 6.00
CA ARG A 40 1.99 -18.25 6.88
C ARG A 40 2.76 -19.46 6.33
N GLU A 41 2.04 -20.47 5.83
CA GLU A 41 2.63 -21.65 5.18
C GLU A 41 3.46 -21.28 3.95
N ALA A 42 2.94 -20.35 3.13
CA ALA A 42 3.59 -19.89 1.90
C ALA A 42 4.92 -19.16 2.13
N ILE A 43 5.23 -18.68 3.34
CA ILE A 43 6.48 -17.99 3.67
C ILE A 43 7.40 -18.82 4.59
N ALA A 44 6.93 -19.94 5.12
CA ALA A 44 7.64 -20.73 6.14
C ALA A 44 9.00 -21.29 5.69
N GLU A 45 9.25 -21.38 4.37
CA GLU A 45 10.54 -21.78 3.80
C GLU A 45 11.64 -20.73 3.99
N VAL A 46 11.27 -19.45 4.13
CA VAL A 46 12.25 -18.34 4.16
C VAL A 46 12.21 -17.52 5.44
N ALA A 47 11.17 -17.66 6.26
CA ALA A 47 11.03 -16.93 7.52
C ALA A 47 10.39 -17.80 8.60
N ALA A 48 10.71 -17.54 9.86
CA ALA A 48 9.95 -18.11 10.97
C ALA A 48 8.51 -17.56 10.95
N THR A 49 7.55 -18.40 11.35
CA THR A 49 6.15 -17.99 11.47
C THR A 49 5.64 -18.22 12.88
N ALA A 50 4.72 -17.36 13.34
CA ALA A 50 4.07 -17.48 14.64
C ALA A 50 2.61 -17.91 14.49
N ALA A 51 2.05 -18.51 15.55
CA ALA A 51 0.65 -18.91 15.57
C ALA A 51 -0.28 -17.70 15.81
N THR A 52 0.20 -16.67 16.53
CA THR A 52 -0.54 -15.43 16.82
C THR A 52 0.33 -14.20 16.52
N ALA A 53 -0.32 -13.04 16.28
CA ALA A 53 0.38 -11.77 16.10
C ALA A 53 1.21 -11.41 17.34
N ARG A 54 0.67 -11.68 18.55
CA ARG A 54 1.33 -11.43 19.83
C ARG A 54 2.58 -12.29 20.02
N GLU A 55 2.60 -13.52 19.51
CA GLU A 55 3.80 -14.36 19.53
C GLU A 55 4.87 -13.83 18.58
N ALA A 56 4.47 -13.37 17.39
CA ALA A 56 5.39 -12.86 16.40
C ALA A 56 6.21 -11.67 16.91
N VAL A 57 5.63 -10.79 17.72
CA VAL A 57 6.28 -9.55 18.17
C VAL A 57 7.18 -9.73 19.40
N ARG A 58 7.19 -10.90 20.01
CA ARG A 58 8.02 -11.15 21.22
C ARG A 58 9.51 -11.05 20.91
N GLY A 59 10.18 -10.11 21.58
CA GLY A 59 11.63 -9.91 21.44
C GLY A 59 12.05 -9.27 20.12
N ALA A 60 11.10 -8.74 19.32
CA ALA A 60 11.41 -8.00 18.12
C ALA A 60 11.86 -6.57 18.46
N ASP A 61 12.93 -6.13 17.79
CA ASP A 61 13.40 -4.74 17.84
C ASP A 61 12.50 -3.83 16.97
N VAL A 62 12.04 -4.36 15.85
CA VAL A 62 11.15 -3.69 14.89
C VAL A 62 9.91 -4.54 14.65
N VAL A 63 8.74 -3.94 14.79
CA VAL A 63 7.47 -4.58 14.44
C VAL A 63 6.90 -3.85 13.23
N ALA A 64 6.96 -4.49 12.06
CA ALA A 64 6.44 -3.95 10.81
C ALA A 64 5.01 -4.45 10.55
N VAL A 65 4.09 -3.53 10.22
CA VAL A 65 2.69 -3.84 9.93
C VAL A 65 2.35 -3.45 8.50
N MET A 66 1.84 -4.42 7.72
CA MET A 66 1.43 -4.24 6.33
C MET A 66 0.04 -4.85 6.09
N VAL A 67 -1.00 -4.14 6.49
CA VAL A 67 -2.41 -4.51 6.34
C VAL A 67 -3.13 -3.60 5.34
N ALA A 68 -4.33 -3.97 4.92
CA ALA A 68 -5.01 -3.29 3.83
C ALA A 68 -5.79 -2.04 4.26
N THR A 69 -6.35 -2.02 5.49
CA THR A 69 -7.28 -0.95 5.91
C THR A 69 -6.93 -0.37 7.28
N PRO A 70 -7.43 0.84 7.61
CA PRO A 70 -7.31 1.43 8.94
C PRO A 70 -7.88 0.54 10.06
N GLU A 71 -9.03 -0.11 9.79
CA GLU A 71 -9.70 -1.00 10.74
C GLU A 71 -8.85 -2.23 11.04
N GLN A 72 -8.20 -2.79 10.00
CA GLN A 72 -7.26 -3.90 10.19
C GLN A 72 -6.03 -3.47 10.99
N LEU A 73 -5.55 -2.24 10.81
CA LEU A 73 -4.47 -1.70 11.65
C LEU A 73 -4.91 -1.63 13.11
N ASP A 74 -6.12 -1.10 13.38
CA ASP A 74 -6.65 -1.02 14.74
C ASP A 74 -6.82 -2.41 15.37
N GLU A 75 -7.35 -3.37 14.63
CA GLU A 75 -7.52 -4.75 15.09
C GLU A 75 -6.18 -5.43 15.39
N VAL A 76 -5.19 -5.29 14.50
CA VAL A 76 -3.83 -5.83 14.70
C VAL A 76 -3.17 -5.22 15.94
N LEU A 77 -3.33 -3.92 16.15
CA LEU A 77 -2.72 -3.25 17.30
C LEU A 77 -3.45 -3.55 18.61
N PHE A 78 -4.78 -3.49 18.62
CA PHE A 78 -5.58 -3.38 19.85
C PHE A 78 -6.71 -4.40 19.98
N GLY A 79 -6.91 -5.29 19.02
CA GLY A 79 -7.89 -6.37 19.09
C GLY A 79 -7.58 -7.37 20.21
N GLU A 80 -8.38 -8.42 20.33
CA GLU A 80 -8.24 -9.43 21.39
C GLU A 80 -6.85 -10.06 21.43
N ASP A 81 -6.28 -10.39 20.25
CA ASP A 81 -4.91 -10.86 20.07
C ASP A 81 -3.95 -9.75 19.62
N GLY A 82 -4.28 -8.50 19.92
CA GLY A 82 -3.55 -7.33 19.48
C GLY A 82 -2.12 -7.29 20.01
N ILE A 83 -1.22 -6.72 19.19
CA ILE A 83 0.22 -6.70 19.47
C ILE A 83 0.65 -5.65 20.48
N ALA A 84 -0.18 -4.65 20.80
CA ALA A 84 0.18 -3.55 21.69
C ALA A 84 0.73 -4.03 23.05
N SER A 85 0.16 -5.10 23.60
CA SER A 85 0.62 -5.69 24.87
C SER A 85 1.96 -6.45 24.78
N GLY A 86 2.43 -6.74 23.57
CA GLY A 86 3.72 -7.38 23.30
C GLY A 86 4.83 -6.39 22.93
N LEU A 87 4.49 -5.12 22.69
CA LEU A 87 5.46 -4.06 22.44
C LEU A 87 6.10 -3.60 23.76
N THR A 88 7.28 -3.02 23.65
CA THR A 88 8.03 -2.42 24.77
C THR A 88 8.43 -0.99 24.41
N GLY A 89 8.91 -0.20 25.37
CA GLY A 89 9.44 1.14 25.10
C GLY A 89 10.65 1.17 24.17
N GLU A 90 11.31 0.04 23.93
CA GLU A 90 12.44 -0.07 23.00
C GLU A 90 12.01 -0.52 21.59
N THR A 91 10.84 -1.12 21.46
CA THR A 91 10.33 -1.61 20.17
C THR A 91 9.93 -0.44 19.26
N VAL A 92 10.40 -0.42 18.02
CA VAL A 92 9.93 0.50 16.99
C VAL A 92 8.78 -0.13 16.22
N LEU A 93 7.61 0.51 16.24
CA LEU A 93 6.48 0.15 15.37
C LEU A 93 6.66 0.82 14.02
N LEU A 94 6.76 0.02 12.95
CA LEU A 94 6.92 0.48 11.58
C LEU A 94 5.61 0.22 10.80
N ILE A 95 4.82 1.26 10.55
CA ILE A 95 3.54 1.16 9.83
C ILE A 95 3.79 1.38 8.34
N MET A 96 3.74 0.31 7.54
CA MET A 96 3.99 0.37 6.09
C MET A 96 2.69 0.35 5.26
N SER A 97 1.56 0.16 5.92
CA SER A 97 0.20 0.21 5.34
C SER A 97 -0.17 1.60 4.83
N THR A 98 -1.03 1.67 3.82
CA THR A 98 -1.73 2.93 3.45
C THR A 98 -3.06 3.00 4.18
N VAL A 99 -3.07 3.75 5.28
CA VAL A 99 -4.21 3.83 6.22
C VAL A 99 -4.67 5.27 6.51
N GLY A 100 -3.98 6.24 5.93
CA GLY A 100 -4.24 7.65 6.15
C GLY A 100 -3.64 8.20 7.46
N PRO A 101 -3.41 9.52 7.53
CA PRO A 101 -2.75 10.15 8.68
C PRO A 101 -3.56 10.01 9.98
N ALA A 102 -4.89 10.08 9.93
CA ALA A 102 -5.74 9.99 11.11
C ALA A 102 -5.61 8.65 11.84
N ALA A 103 -5.48 7.54 11.11
CA ALA A 103 -5.29 6.22 11.72
C ALA A 103 -3.94 6.10 12.42
N VAL A 104 -2.87 6.67 11.84
CA VAL A 104 -1.54 6.69 12.46
C VAL A 104 -1.53 7.59 13.70
N ASP A 105 -2.14 8.78 13.63
CA ASP A 105 -2.27 9.69 14.76
C ASP A 105 -3.06 9.04 15.92
N ALA A 106 -4.15 8.33 15.62
CA ALA A 106 -4.94 7.60 16.62
C ALA A 106 -4.14 6.43 17.24
N ALA A 107 -3.43 5.66 16.42
CA ALA A 107 -2.57 4.58 16.90
C ALA A 107 -1.46 5.11 17.81
N ALA A 108 -0.79 6.22 17.43
CA ALA A 108 0.25 6.85 18.24
C ALA A 108 -0.28 7.34 19.60
N ALA A 109 -1.45 7.97 19.63
CA ALA A 109 -2.07 8.42 20.87
C ALA A 109 -2.40 7.24 21.82
N ARG A 110 -2.92 6.13 21.30
CA ARG A 110 -3.26 4.95 22.10
C ARG A 110 -2.03 4.16 22.56
N LEU A 111 -0.96 4.16 21.78
CA LEU A 111 0.29 3.46 22.11
C LEU A 111 1.22 4.26 23.03
N ALA A 112 0.98 5.57 23.23
CA ALA A 112 1.84 6.43 24.04
C ALA A 112 2.20 5.88 25.44
N PRO A 113 1.32 5.12 26.17
CA PRO A 113 1.67 4.51 27.45
C PRO A 113 2.65 3.32 27.33
N VAL A 114 2.82 2.75 26.13
CA VAL A 114 3.65 1.56 25.86
C VAL A 114 4.92 1.94 25.12
N THR A 115 4.77 2.61 23.98
CA THR A 115 5.88 3.10 23.16
C THR A 115 5.47 4.38 22.44
N SER A 116 6.43 5.29 22.27
CA SER A 116 6.32 6.45 21.40
C SER A 116 7.16 6.30 20.12
N ARG A 117 7.85 5.16 19.97
CA ARG A 117 8.76 4.88 18.86
C ARG A 117 7.97 4.34 17.66
N ILE A 118 7.41 5.25 16.89
CA ILE A 118 6.57 4.94 15.74
C ILE A 118 7.15 5.61 14.50
N VAL A 119 7.32 4.82 13.45
CA VAL A 119 7.66 5.28 12.10
C VAL A 119 6.52 4.86 11.17
N ASP A 120 5.96 5.79 10.42
CA ASP A 120 5.07 5.46 9.32
C ASP A 120 5.83 5.55 7.98
N ALA A 121 5.69 4.52 7.18
CA ALA A 121 6.51 4.34 6.00
C ALA A 121 5.70 3.68 4.85
N PRO A 122 4.59 4.31 4.41
CA PRO A 122 3.78 3.76 3.33
C PRO A 122 4.57 3.67 2.03
N VAL A 123 4.22 2.65 1.23
CA VAL A 123 4.99 2.24 0.05
C VAL A 123 4.30 2.59 -1.26
N SER A 124 5.09 2.71 -2.32
CA SER A 124 4.62 2.84 -3.70
C SER A 124 5.51 2.02 -4.63
N GLY A 125 4.88 1.25 -5.57
CA GLY A 125 5.62 0.41 -6.54
C GLY A 125 4.92 -0.90 -6.89
N GLY A 126 3.96 -1.35 -6.08
CA GLY A 126 3.24 -2.60 -6.31
C GLY A 126 4.05 -3.87 -5.96
N ALA A 127 3.46 -5.04 -6.21
CA ALA A 127 4.02 -6.32 -5.77
C ALA A 127 5.35 -6.67 -6.44
N ALA A 128 5.51 -6.34 -7.72
CA ALA A 128 6.75 -6.62 -8.46
C ALA A 128 7.94 -5.88 -7.85
N ARG A 129 7.83 -4.55 -7.70
CA ARG A 129 8.89 -3.75 -7.07
C ARG A 129 9.12 -4.11 -5.59
N ALA A 130 8.07 -4.56 -4.89
CA ALA A 130 8.20 -5.05 -3.52
C ALA A 130 9.05 -6.33 -3.44
N ALA A 131 8.93 -7.24 -4.41
CA ALA A 131 9.73 -8.45 -4.49
C ALA A 131 11.21 -8.17 -4.78
N ASP A 132 11.48 -7.12 -5.56
CA ASP A 132 12.83 -6.72 -5.98
C ASP A 132 13.53 -5.79 -4.96
N GLY A 133 12.84 -5.38 -3.86
CA GLY A 133 13.36 -4.40 -2.91
C GLY A 133 13.51 -2.99 -3.52
N ASP A 134 12.69 -2.67 -4.54
CA ASP A 134 12.80 -1.44 -5.34
C ASP A 134 11.62 -0.47 -5.08
N LEU A 135 11.09 -0.45 -3.88
CA LEU A 135 9.98 0.44 -3.54
C LEU A 135 10.42 1.90 -3.37
N LEU A 136 9.49 2.82 -3.63
CA LEU A 136 9.50 4.14 -3.02
C LEU A 136 8.80 4.03 -1.67
N VAL A 137 9.48 4.43 -0.58
CA VAL A 137 8.95 4.45 0.79
C VAL A 137 8.97 5.88 1.32
N MET A 138 7.83 6.40 1.74
CA MET A 138 7.70 7.77 2.26
C MET A 138 7.76 7.73 3.79
N VAL A 139 8.91 8.09 4.37
CA VAL A 139 9.21 7.84 5.79
C VAL A 139 8.86 9.05 6.64
N GLY A 140 7.98 8.87 7.64
CA GLY A 140 7.68 9.84 8.68
C GLY A 140 8.03 9.28 10.06
N GLY A 141 8.80 10.03 10.86
CA GLY A 141 9.17 9.61 12.21
C GLY A 141 10.38 10.35 12.76
N ALA A 142 10.62 10.19 14.07
CA ALA A 142 11.77 10.77 14.73
C ALA A 142 13.09 10.17 14.18
N GLU A 143 14.12 10.99 14.07
CA GLU A 143 15.41 10.62 13.46
C GLU A 143 16.00 9.33 14.06
N ALA A 144 15.97 9.19 15.39
CA ALA A 144 16.49 8.02 16.08
C ALA A 144 15.70 6.73 15.76
N ASP A 145 14.37 6.85 15.58
CA ASP A 145 13.52 5.70 15.26
C ASP A 145 13.64 5.34 13.77
N VAL A 146 13.75 6.33 12.89
CA VAL A 146 14.06 6.11 11.48
C VAL A 146 15.43 5.43 11.32
N ALA A 147 16.44 5.84 12.09
CA ALA A 147 17.75 5.19 12.08
C ALA A 147 17.67 3.71 12.53
N ALA A 148 16.82 3.40 13.53
CA ALA A 148 16.64 2.03 14.01
C ALA A 148 15.99 1.11 12.97
N VAL A 149 15.08 1.62 12.12
CA VAL A 149 14.42 0.84 11.05
C VAL A 149 15.16 0.90 9.72
N ARG A 150 16.27 1.65 9.62
CA ARG A 150 17.02 1.82 8.37
C ARG A 150 17.39 0.49 7.70
N PRO A 151 17.87 -0.58 8.41
CA PRO A 151 18.15 -1.86 7.77
C PRO A 151 16.93 -2.50 7.09
N VAL A 152 15.72 -2.29 7.64
CA VAL A 152 14.45 -2.76 7.05
C VAL A 152 14.15 -1.95 5.79
N LEU A 153 14.28 -0.63 5.85
CA LEU A 153 14.02 0.25 4.71
C LEU A 153 14.98 -0.01 3.56
N ASP A 154 16.27 -0.19 3.85
CA ASP A 154 17.30 -0.44 2.84
C ASP A 154 17.12 -1.78 2.11
N ALA A 155 16.52 -2.76 2.76
CA ALA A 155 16.19 -4.05 2.15
C ALA A 155 14.92 -4.01 1.25
N LEU A 156 14.06 -3.00 1.43
CA LEU A 156 12.76 -2.92 0.77
C LEU A 156 12.68 -1.84 -0.32
N ALA A 157 13.59 -0.88 -0.30
CA ALA A 157 13.44 0.35 -1.07
C ALA A 157 14.71 0.79 -1.77
N SER A 158 14.61 1.13 -3.04
CA SER A 158 15.63 1.90 -3.76
C SER A 158 15.59 3.39 -3.40
N ASN A 159 14.47 3.87 -2.89
CA ASN A 159 14.30 5.26 -2.48
C ASN A 159 13.39 5.35 -1.24
N ALA A 160 13.96 5.78 -0.10
CA ALA A 160 13.26 5.91 1.18
C ALA A 160 13.53 7.29 1.81
N PRO A 161 13.00 8.39 1.21
CA PRO A 161 13.17 9.73 1.75
C PRO A 161 12.42 9.89 3.08
N VAL A 162 13.07 10.56 4.04
CA VAL A 162 12.40 11.06 5.25
C VAL A 162 11.64 12.33 4.86
N VAL A 163 10.31 12.26 4.91
CA VAL A 163 9.41 13.33 4.46
C VAL A 163 8.87 14.18 5.61
N GLY A 164 9.14 13.77 6.84
CA GLY A 164 8.78 14.55 8.02
C GLY A 164 9.22 13.87 9.32
N PRO A 165 9.31 14.66 10.44
CA PRO A 165 9.88 14.17 11.69
C PRO A 165 8.85 13.45 12.59
N ARG A 166 7.59 13.31 12.18
CA ARG A 166 6.52 12.76 13.02
C ARG A 166 5.85 11.57 12.35
N PRO A 167 5.34 10.60 13.13
CA PRO A 167 4.39 9.63 12.63
C PRO A 167 3.20 10.32 11.93
N GLY A 168 2.73 9.76 10.82
CA GLY A 168 1.68 10.34 9.98
C GLY A 168 2.19 11.26 8.86
N ASP A 169 3.44 11.74 8.90
CA ASP A 169 3.99 12.58 7.83
C ASP A 169 4.17 11.77 6.52
N GLY A 170 4.57 10.49 6.59
CA GLY A 170 4.61 9.58 5.45
C GLY A 170 3.23 9.36 4.84
N GLN A 171 2.18 9.17 5.67
CA GLN A 171 0.81 9.04 5.19
C GLN A 171 0.34 10.31 4.46
N ARG A 172 0.69 11.50 4.94
CA ARG A 172 0.34 12.77 4.26
C ARG A 172 0.92 12.81 2.85
N PHE A 173 2.18 12.41 2.68
CA PHE A 173 2.78 12.26 1.34
C PHE A 173 2.10 11.17 0.53
N LYS A 174 1.77 10.03 1.14
CA LYS A 174 1.08 8.93 0.47
C LYS A 174 -0.31 9.33 -0.02
N ILE A 175 -1.07 10.13 0.72
CA ILE A 175 -2.37 10.65 0.27
C ILE A 175 -2.24 11.46 -1.02
N VAL A 176 -1.23 12.32 -1.12
CA VAL A 176 -0.96 13.09 -2.35
C VAL A 176 -0.56 12.15 -3.50
N ASN A 177 0.28 11.14 -3.21
CA ASN A 177 0.62 10.10 -4.19
C ASN A 177 -0.62 9.36 -4.68
N GLN A 178 -1.54 8.94 -3.78
CA GLN A 178 -2.74 8.19 -4.16
C GLN A 178 -3.74 9.05 -4.94
N LEU A 179 -3.85 10.34 -4.63
CA LEU A 179 -4.60 11.28 -5.47
C LEU A 179 -4.10 11.22 -6.92
N LEU A 180 -2.79 11.38 -7.13
CA LEU A 180 -2.21 11.33 -8.47
C LEU A 180 -2.42 9.97 -9.12
N CYS A 181 -2.18 8.87 -8.41
CA CYS A 181 -2.36 7.52 -8.94
C CYS A 181 -3.81 7.29 -9.39
N GLY A 182 -4.79 7.56 -8.53
CA GLY A 182 -6.20 7.32 -8.84
C GLY A 182 -6.71 8.19 -9.98
N VAL A 183 -6.34 9.48 -10.01
CA VAL A 183 -6.69 10.38 -11.10
C VAL A 183 -6.04 9.95 -12.41
N HIS A 184 -4.77 9.55 -12.40
CA HIS A 184 -4.07 9.11 -13.61
C HIS A 184 -4.65 7.79 -14.17
N ILE A 185 -5.06 6.85 -13.31
CA ILE A 185 -5.74 5.61 -13.74
C ILE A 185 -7.08 5.94 -14.38
N ALA A 186 -7.89 6.80 -13.74
CA ALA A 186 -9.18 7.23 -14.28
C ALA A 186 -9.02 7.97 -15.62
N ALA A 187 -8.05 8.88 -15.71
CA ALA A 187 -7.74 9.62 -16.93
C ALA A 187 -7.24 8.70 -18.05
N ALA A 188 -6.41 7.69 -17.73
CA ALA A 188 -5.98 6.68 -18.70
C ALA A 188 -7.17 5.90 -19.26
N GLY A 189 -8.09 5.46 -18.38
CA GLY A 189 -9.31 4.77 -18.79
C GLY A 189 -10.21 5.64 -19.68
N GLU A 190 -10.40 6.91 -19.32
CA GLU A 190 -11.21 7.85 -20.09
C GLU A 190 -10.60 8.15 -21.46
N ALA A 191 -9.28 8.36 -21.52
CA ALA A 191 -8.58 8.58 -22.78
C ALA A 191 -8.69 7.39 -23.73
N LEU A 192 -8.50 6.16 -23.20
CA LEU A 192 -8.62 4.95 -24.01
C LEU A 192 -10.09 4.66 -24.42
N ALA A 193 -11.06 4.95 -23.55
CA ALA A 193 -12.48 4.84 -23.93
C ALA A 193 -12.87 5.83 -25.02
N LEU A 194 -12.33 7.06 -24.98
CA LEU A 194 -12.53 8.04 -26.05
C LEU A 194 -11.86 7.58 -27.36
N ALA A 195 -10.65 7.06 -27.29
CA ALA A 195 -9.94 6.52 -28.45
C ALA A 195 -10.70 5.38 -29.12
N ASP A 196 -11.26 4.46 -28.33
CA ASP A 196 -12.11 3.36 -28.80
C ASP A 196 -13.38 3.87 -29.49
N ALA A 197 -14.04 4.88 -28.91
CA ALA A 197 -15.21 5.52 -29.51
C ALA A 197 -14.91 6.28 -30.81
N MET A 198 -13.64 6.58 -31.08
CA MET A 198 -13.13 7.18 -32.32
C MET A 198 -12.59 6.14 -33.31
N ASP A 199 -12.79 4.83 -33.06
CA ASP A 199 -12.30 3.73 -33.89
C ASP A 199 -10.76 3.72 -34.05
N LEU A 200 -10.00 4.21 -33.05
CA LEU A 200 -8.55 4.17 -33.07
C LEU A 200 -8.02 2.83 -32.57
N ASP A 201 -6.86 2.40 -33.10
CA ASP A 201 -6.13 1.24 -32.58
C ASP A 201 -5.58 1.57 -31.18
N LEU A 202 -6.12 0.91 -30.15
CA LEU A 202 -5.77 1.20 -28.75
C LEU A 202 -4.33 0.85 -28.41
N HIS A 203 -3.74 -0.19 -29.03
CA HIS A 203 -2.34 -0.52 -28.86
C HIS A 203 -1.45 0.61 -29.40
N GLN A 204 -1.76 1.10 -30.59
CA GLN A 204 -1.04 2.23 -31.19
C GLN A 204 -1.21 3.51 -30.36
N VAL A 205 -2.42 3.80 -29.88
CA VAL A 205 -2.69 4.96 -29.00
C VAL A 205 -1.82 4.87 -27.73
N HIS A 206 -1.82 3.72 -27.06
CA HIS A 206 -1.02 3.53 -25.85
C HIS A 206 0.49 3.70 -26.13
N GLU A 207 1.01 3.08 -27.18
CA GLU A 207 2.43 3.17 -27.54
C GLU A 207 2.83 4.62 -27.88
N VAL A 208 2.08 5.30 -28.74
CA VAL A 208 2.41 6.66 -29.18
C VAL A 208 2.31 7.67 -28.05
N LEU A 209 1.20 7.65 -27.28
CA LEU A 209 0.99 8.64 -26.21
C LEU A 209 1.90 8.39 -25.01
N GLY A 210 2.33 7.16 -24.80
CA GLY A 210 3.31 6.80 -23.78
C GLY A 210 4.70 7.46 -23.96
N THR A 211 5.02 7.92 -25.15
CA THR A 211 6.28 8.62 -25.44
C THR A 211 6.20 10.15 -25.38
N GLY A 212 4.99 10.69 -25.17
CA GLY A 212 4.73 12.12 -25.22
C GLY A 212 4.47 12.77 -23.85
N ALA A 213 4.04 14.01 -23.88
CA ALA A 213 3.75 14.80 -22.66
C ALA A 213 2.58 14.27 -21.82
N ALA A 214 1.73 13.41 -22.40
CA ALA A 214 0.64 12.74 -21.70
C ALA A 214 1.07 11.47 -20.95
N ALA A 215 2.34 11.08 -21.05
CA ALA A 215 2.88 9.90 -20.38
C ALA A 215 2.79 10.00 -18.86
N SER A 216 2.47 8.89 -18.22
CA SER A 216 2.60 8.72 -16.78
C SER A 216 2.82 7.24 -16.48
N PHE A 217 3.43 6.91 -15.32
CA PHE A 217 3.57 5.52 -14.92
C PHE A 217 2.23 4.78 -14.92
N MET A 218 1.14 5.44 -14.50
CA MET A 218 -0.19 4.82 -14.49
C MET A 218 -0.76 4.62 -15.90
N PHE A 219 -0.53 5.54 -16.82
CA PHE A 219 -0.92 5.35 -18.21
C PHE A 219 -0.14 4.20 -18.86
N GLU A 220 1.18 4.13 -18.60
CA GLU A 220 2.04 3.05 -19.12
C GLU A 220 1.60 1.67 -18.60
N ASP A 221 1.48 1.52 -17.28
CA ASP A 221 1.24 0.22 -16.65
C ASP A 221 -0.26 -0.18 -16.67
N ARG A 222 -1.19 0.69 -16.24
CA ARG A 222 -2.64 0.41 -16.23
C ARG A 222 -3.26 0.52 -17.62
N GLY A 223 -2.84 1.50 -18.39
CA GLY A 223 -3.27 1.66 -19.77
C GLY A 223 -2.95 0.42 -20.61
N ARG A 224 -1.78 -0.19 -20.41
CA ARG A 224 -1.43 -1.45 -21.05
C ARG A 224 -2.40 -2.57 -20.69
N ARG A 225 -2.74 -2.74 -19.41
CA ARG A 225 -3.72 -3.75 -18.96
C ARG A 225 -5.12 -3.49 -19.49
N MET A 226 -5.52 -2.21 -19.60
CA MET A 226 -6.80 -1.82 -20.21
C MET A 226 -6.88 -2.24 -21.67
N VAL A 227 -5.82 -1.97 -22.42
CA VAL A 227 -5.73 -2.32 -23.85
C VAL A 227 -5.68 -3.83 -24.07
N ASP A 228 -4.96 -4.57 -23.21
CA ASP A 228 -4.85 -6.02 -23.28
C ASP A 228 -6.10 -6.74 -22.71
N GLY A 229 -7.04 -6.05 -22.08
CA GLY A 229 -8.19 -6.65 -21.39
C GLY A 229 -7.80 -7.53 -20.21
N ALA A 230 -6.63 -7.28 -19.59
CA ALA A 230 -6.03 -8.14 -18.55
C ALA A 230 -6.62 -7.86 -17.15
N PHE A 231 -7.95 -7.86 -17.02
CA PHE A 231 -8.63 -7.49 -15.77
C PHE A 231 -8.67 -8.61 -14.72
N ASP A 232 -8.40 -9.85 -15.13
CA ASP A 232 -8.36 -11.02 -14.24
C ASP A 232 -6.93 -11.35 -13.75
N ASP A 233 -5.89 -10.77 -14.39
CA ASP A 233 -4.51 -10.79 -13.87
C ASP A 233 -4.37 -9.68 -12.81
N VAL A 234 -4.89 -9.94 -11.61
CA VAL A 234 -5.04 -8.95 -10.55
C VAL A 234 -3.69 -8.62 -9.91
N ARG A 235 -3.12 -7.48 -10.26
CA ARG A 235 -1.91 -6.93 -9.63
C ARG A 235 -2.24 -5.90 -8.55
N SER A 236 -3.40 -5.26 -8.67
CA SER A 236 -3.96 -4.35 -7.69
C SER A 236 -5.49 -4.43 -7.79
N ALA A 237 -6.15 -4.98 -6.78
CA ALA A 237 -7.60 -5.11 -6.80
C ALA A 237 -8.29 -3.74 -6.79
N LEU A 238 -9.43 -3.63 -7.49
CA LEU A 238 -10.22 -2.40 -7.58
C LEU A 238 -10.55 -1.81 -6.20
N THR A 239 -10.85 -2.67 -5.21
CA THR A 239 -11.15 -2.24 -3.84
C THR A 239 -10.05 -1.41 -3.21
N ILE A 240 -8.80 -1.58 -3.62
CA ILE A 240 -7.67 -0.78 -3.10
C ILE A 240 -7.87 0.69 -3.46
N PHE A 241 -8.24 0.98 -4.73
CA PHE A 241 -8.48 2.36 -5.15
C PHE A 241 -9.84 2.90 -4.67
N VAL A 242 -10.85 2.06 -4.45
CA VAL A 242 -12.08 2.47 -3.75
C VAL A 242 -11.72 3.00 -2.35
N LYS A 243 -10.91 2.26 -1.59
CA LYS A 243 -10.43 2.67 -0.27
C LYS A 243 -9.50 3.89 -0.35
N ASP A 244 -8.48 3.84 -1.21
CA ASP A 244 -7.44 4.87 -1.26
C ASP A 244 -8.01 6.23 -1.67
N MET A 245 -8.93 6.27 -2.63
CA MET A 245 -9.62 7.50 -3.01
C MET A 245 -10.57 7.98 -1.92
N GLY A 246 -11.12 7.07 -1.10
CA GLY A 246 -11.84 7.40 0.13
C GLY A 246 -10.93 8.15 1.11
N LEU A 247 -9.75 7.59 1.42
CA LEU A 247 -8.76 8.23 2.28
C LEU A 247 -8.33 9.62 1.76
N VAL A 248 -8.17 9.76 0.42
CA VAL A 248 -7.83 11.04 -0.21
C VAL A 248 -8.93 12.08 0.04
N THR A 249 -10.18 11.75 -0.28
CA THR A 249 -11.30 12.71 -0.15
C THR A 249 -11.60 13.05 1.31
N GLU A 250 -11.51 12.09 2.22
CA GLU A 250 -11.66 12.30 3.67
C GLU A 250 -10.56 13.20 4.23
N THR A 251 -9.29 12.92 3.89
CA THR A 251 -8.16 13.75 4.34
C THR A 251 -8.27 15.17 3.78
N ALA A 252 -8.67 15.33 2.52
CA ALA A 252 -8.88 16.64 1.91
C ALA A 252 -9.98 17.44 2.64
N ALA A 253 -11.09 16.78 3.00
CA ALA A 253 -12.16 17.40 3.78
C ALA A 253 -11.70 17.87 5.16
N GLN A 254 -10.86 17.09 5.85
CA GLN A 254 -10.31 17.45 7.17
C GLN A 254 -9.47 18.73 7.12
N VAL A 255 -8.83 19.02 5.98
CA VAL A 255 -8.03 20.24 5.78
C VAL A 255 -8.75 21.31 4.96
N SER A 256 -10.05 21.12 4.70
CA SER A 256 -10.91 22.03 3.92
C SER A 256 -10.39 22.31 2.49
N GLN A 257 -9.76 21.31 1.86
CA GLN A 257 -9.28 21.39 0.49
C GLN A 257 -10.23 20.66 -0.45
N GLU A 258 -10.76 21.35 -1.45
CA GLU A 258 -11.51 20.69 -2.53
C GLU A 258 -10.58 19.91 -3.46
N VAL A 259 -10.99 18.68 -3.82
CA VAL A 259 -10.24 17.78 -4.72
C VAL A 259 -11.18 17.19 -5.80
N PRO A 260 -11.72 18.04 -6.71
CA PRO A 260 -12.77 17.62 -7.65
C PRO A 260 -12.35 16.50 -8.60
N LEU A 261 -11.10 16.46 -9.04
CA LEU A 261 -10.59 15.37 -9.89
C LEU A 261 -10.54 14.04 -9.10
N ALA A 262 -10.11 14.08 -7.86
CA ALA A 262 -10.09 12.88 -7.01
C ALA A 262 -11.52 12.38 -6.71
N ALA A 263 -12.47 13.30 -6.49
CA ALA A 263 -13.88 12.94 -6.27
C ALA A 263 -14.49 12.28 -7.51
N SER A 264 -14.18 12.79 -8.71
CA SER A 264 -14.62 12.18 -9.98
C SER A 264 -14.02 10.78 -10.16
N ALA A 265 -12.72 10.61 -9.94
CA ALA A 265 -12.05 9.31 -10.01
C ALA A 265 -12.63 8.31 -8.98
N GLN A 266 -12.89 8.76 -7.74
CA GLN A 266 -13.54 7.95 -6.72
C GLN A 266 -14.91 7.42 -7.17
N GLY A 267 -15.70 8.27 -7.84
CA GLY A 267 -17.00 7.88 -8.40
C GLY A 267 -16.88 6.72 -9.38
N LEU A 268 -15.85 6.72 -10.24
CA LEU A 268 -15.61 5.65 -11.20
C LEU A 268 -15.20 4.33 -10.52
N PHE A 269 -14.28 4.38 -9.54
CA PHE A 269 -13.91 3.17 -8.79
C PHE A 269 -15.09 2.60 -7.99
N ARG A 270 -15.90 3.45 -7.34
CA ARG A 270 -17.13 3.02 -6.65
C ARG A 270 -18.13 2.38 -7.62
N ARG A 271 -18.29 2.94 -8.80
CA ARG A 271 -19.16 2.36 -9.82
C ARG A 271 -18.70 0.95 -10.22
N GLY A 272 -17.39 0.73 -10.39
CA GLY A 272 -16.84 -0.62 -10.61
C GLY A 272 -17.14 -1.59 -9.46
N SER A 273 -17.07 -1.12 -8.22
CA SER A 273 -17.44 -1.91 -7.03
C SER A 273 -18.94 -2.26 -7.03
N GLU A 274 -19.83 -1.30 -7.36
CA GLU A 274 -21.28 -1.53 -7.50
C GLU A 274 -21.62 -2.56 -8.59
N LEU A 275 -20.76 -2.70 -9.60
CA LEU A 275 -20.87 -3.74 -10.64
C LEU A 275 -20.31 -5.11 -10.20
N GLY A 276 -19.81 -5.22 -8.96
CA GLY A 276 -19.29 -6.47 -8.40
C GLY A 276 -17.84 -6.77 -8.81
N TRP A 277 -17.08 -5.79 -9.29
CA TRP A 277 -15.71 -5.97 -9.79
C TRP A 277 -14.63 -5.77 -8.72
N ASP A 278 -14.98 -5.82 -7.47
CA ASP A 278 -14.09 -5.59 -6.32
C ASP A 278 -12.78 -6.37 -6.36
N ARG A 279 -12.82 -7.58 -6.87
CA ARG A 279 -11.67 -8.50 -6.95
C ARG A 279 -10.94 -8.47 -8.28
N ARG A 280 -11.45 -7.71 -9.28
CA ARG A 280 -10.78 -7.51 -10.56
C ARG A 280 -9.65 -6.50 -10.41
N ASP A 281 -8.74 -6.47 -11.37
CA ASP A 281 -7.66 -5.47 -11.41
C ASP A 281 -8.22 -4.04 -11.51
N ASP A 282 -7.56 -3.06 -10.91
CA ASP A 282 -8.01 -1.67 -10.86
C ASP A 282 -8.11 -1.01 -12.25
N SER A 283 -7.43 -1.57 -13.24
CA SER A 283 -7.56 -1.16 -14.65
C SER A 283 -8.94 -1.41 -15.23
N ILE A 284 -9.79 -2.23 -14.58
CA ILE A 284 -11.18 -2.49 -15.03
C ILE A 284 -12.04 -1.22 -15.02
N VAL A 285 -11.60 -0.14 -14.37
CA VAL A 285 -12.29 1.17 -14.43
C VAL A 285 -12.51 1.64 -15.88
N TYR A 286 -11.67 1.21 -16.80
CA TYR A 286 -11.88 1.41 -18.26
C TYR A 286 -13.23 0.86 -18.73
N GLN A 287 -13.65 -0.31 -18.27
CA GLN A 287 -14.94 -0.90 -18.65
C GLN A 287 -16.14 -0.11 -18.09
N VAL A 288 -15.99 0.51 -16.92
CA VAL A 288 -17.03 1.42 -16.36
C VAL A 288 -17.31 2.56 -17.34
N LEU A 289 -16.27 3.12 -17.95
CA LEU A 289 -16.34 4.25 -18.87
C LEU A 289 -16.89 3.86 -20.25
N ARG A 290 -16.70 2.61 -20.67
CA ARG A 290 -17.29 2.06 -21.90
C ARG A 290 -18.78 1.74 -21.78
N GLY A 291 -19.36 1.86 -20.58
CA GLY A 291 -20.76 1.49 -20.34
C GLY A 291 -20.96 -0.03 -20.36
N GLY A 292 -19.88 -0.81 -20.16
CA GLY A 292 -19.94 -2.26 -20.20
C GLY A 292 -20.74 -2.84 -19.04
N ASP A 293 -21.74 -3.64 -19.39
CA ASP A 293 -22.21 -4.69 -18.49
C ASP A 293 -21.08 -5.73 -18.35
N PRO A 294 -20.89 -6.31 -17.16
CA PRO A 294 -19.98 -7.43 -17.03
C PRO A 294 -20.46 -8.52 -17.98
N GLU A 295 -19.67 -8.88 -18.99
CA GLU A 295 -19.89 -10.15 -19.67
C GLU A 295 -19.83 -11.27 -18.61
N PRO A 296 -20.79 -12.19 -18.62
CA PRO A 296 -20.95 -13.19 -17.58
C PRO A 296 -19.75 -14.12 -17.41
#